data_d7593898f885e0ca8a240dce861ddc99
#
_entry.id   d7593898f885e0ca8a240dce861ddc99
#
_cell.length_a   1.000
_cell.length_b   1.000
_cell.length_c   1.000
_cell.angle_alpha   90.00
_cell.angle_beta   90.00
_cell.angle_gamma   90.00
#
_symmetry.space_group_name_H-M   'P 1'
#
loop_
_entity.id
_entity.type
_entity.pdbx_description
1 polymer ?
#
loop_
_entity_poly.entity_id
_entity_poly.type
_entity_poly.pdbx_seq_one_letter_code
_entity_poly.pdbx_strand_id
1 'polypeptide(L)'
;IEQVFTHEFVHILHLDQSAGGQTTLRNIFGRFFFAFPQIFSPAWVSEGIAVYEETDADKQFGRGQSAFYDAMMRAEYQKGFRSFSQLSYQGYWGTDWPSGQVYLYGYYFYEFLSAQYGEEKAFEYLRNWNSNIIPWRMQSRAYQVFGLNAEALWQQYQAYLENKFEQQMARLPVVDYESVVEGGRVNANPVWMADGRFY
;
A
#
# COMPACT_ATOMS: atom_id res chain seq x y z
N ILE A 1 13.47 8.61 -12.80
CA ILE A 1 14.67 7.98 -12.19
C ILE A 1 14.64 8.18 -10.68
N GLU A 2 14.46 9.41 -10.19
CA GLU A 2 14.42 9.74 -8.75
C GLU A 2 13.38 8.90 -7.98
N GLN A 3 12.15 8.82 -8.48
CA GLN A 3 11.07 8.05 -7.86
C GLN A 3 11.44 6.57 -7.68
N VAL A 4 11.92 5.93 -8.73
CA VAL A 4 12.33 4.51 -8.66
C VAL A 4 13.50 4.33 -7.70
N PHE A 5 14.47 5.26 -7.73
CA PHE A 5 15.60 5.22 -6.82
C PHE A 5 15.16 5.34 -5.36
N THR A 6 14.28 6.28 -5.05
CA THR A 6 13.74 6.45 -3.69
C THR A 6 13.01 5.18 -3.24
N HIS A 7 12.17 4.61 -4.10
CA HIS A 7 11.44 3.39 -3.83
C HIS A 7 12.38 2.22 -3.45
N GLU A 8 13.35 1.93 -4.31
CA GLU A 8 14.31 0.84 -4.06
C GLU A 8 15.20 1.11 -2.85
N PHE A 9 15.55 2.38 -2.62
CA PHE A 9 16.33 2.75 -1.44
C PHE A 9 15.57 2.53 -0.14
N VAL A 10 14.26 2.83 -0.12
CA VAL A 10 13.38 2.53 1.02
C VAL A 10 13.36 1.03 1.31
N HIS A 11 13.30 0.17 0.28
CA HIS A 11 13.38 -1.28 0.48
C HIS A 11 14.71 -1.69 1.15
N ILE A 12 15.83 -1.13 0.72
CA ILE A 12 17.14 -1.41 1.35
C ILE A 12 17.11 -1.02 2.83
N LEU A 13 16.66 0.18 3.14
CA LEU A 13 16.56 0.66 4.52
C LEU A 13 15.60 -0.18 5.36
N HIS A 14 14.41 -0.48 4.82
CA HIS A 14 13.38 -1.24 5.49
C HIS A 14 13.81 -2.68 5.77
N LEU A 15 14.37 -3.38 4.79
CA LEU A 15 14.85 -4.75 4.96
C LEU A 15 16.04 -4.84 5.92
N ASP A 16 16.88 -3.81 5.96
CA ASP A 16 18.07 -3.80 6.83
C ASP A 16 17.78 -3.35 8.26
N GLN A 17 16.59 -2.81 8.52
CA GLN A 17 16.20 -2.45 9.88
C GLN A 17 16.11 -3.68 10.78
N SER A 18 16.69 -3.58 11.96
CA SER A 18 16.53 -4.57 13.04
C SER A 18 16.38 -3.84 14.37
N ALA A 19 15.55 -4.38 15.23
CA ALA A 19 15.32 -3.85 16.58
C ALA A 19 15.20 -4.98 17.60
N GLY A 20 15.38 -4.67 18.88
CA GLY A 20 15.19 -5.61 19.98
C GLY A 20 15.95 -6.93 19.82
N GLY A 21 15.23 -8.06 19.90
CA GLY A 21 15.81 -9.40 19.81
C GLY A 21 16.51 -9.69 18.48
N GLN A 22 16.06 -9.11 17.38
CA GLN A 22 16.69 -9.26 16.07
C GLN A 22 18.07 -8.62 16.03
N THR A 23 18.21 -7.44 16.63
CA THR A 23 19.54 -6.80 16.75
C THR A 23 20.50 -7.68 17.54
N THR A 24 20.03 -8.31 18.62
CA THR A 24 20.86 -9.25 19.41
C THR A 24 21.27 -10.46 18.58
N LEU A 25 20.36 -11.06 17.82
CA LEU A 25 20.68 -12.18 16.93
C LEU A 25 21.70 -11.78 15.85
N ARG A 26 21.56 -10.61 15.26
CA ARG A 26 22.50 -10.08 14.27
C ARG A 26 23.88 -9.84 14.85
N ASN A 27 23.97 -9.38 16.09
CA ASN A 27 25.24 -9.15 16.77
C ASN A 27 25.98 -10.46 17.10
N ILE A 28 25.26 -11.56 17.35
CA ILE A 28 25.82 -12.87 17.67
C ILE A 28 26.17 -13.66 16.41
N PHE A 29 25.25 -13.73 15.46
CA PHE A 29 25.32 -14.63 14.30
C PHE A 29 25.63 -13.91 12.97
N GLY A 30 25.76 -12.59 12.98
CA GLY A 30 25.94 -11.81 11.78
C GLY A 30 24.64 -11.65 10.96
N ARG A 31 24.80 -11.21 9.72
CA ARG A 31 23.68 -11.02 8.76
C ARG A 31 23.34 -12.36 8.10
N PHE A 32 22.34 -13.05 8.60
CA PHE A 32 21.82 -14.29 8.03
C PHE A 32 20.32 -14.15 7.74
N PHE A 33 19.76 -15.06 6.93
CA PHE A 33 18.41 -14.95 6.39
C PHE A 33 17.33 -14.62 7.45
N PHE A 34 17.32 -15.31 8.59
CA PHE A 34 16.35 -15.07 9.66
C PHE A 34 16.62 -13.78 10.46
N ALA A 35 17.70 -13.08 10.21
CA ALA A 35 17.99 -11.78 10.80
C ALA A 35 17.41 -10.60 9.99
N PHE A 36 16.57 -10.90 8.99
CA PHE A 36 15.83 -9.95 8.19
C PHE A 36 14.31 -10.17 8.38
N PRO A 37 13.74 -9.69 9.49
CA PRO A 37 12.34 -9.98 9.85
C PRO A 37 11.35 -9.50 8.80
N GLN A 38 11.69 -8.48 8.04
CA GLN A 38 10.84 -7.89 7.02
C GLN A 38 10.64 -8.76 5.77
N ILE A 39 11.51 -9.75 5.52
CA ILE A 39 11.31 -10.73 4.44
C ILE A 39 9.98 -11.50 4.61
N PHE A 40 9.51 -11.63 5.84
CA PHE A 40 8.25 -12.32 6.16
C PHE A 40 7.06 -11.37 6.25
N SER A 41 7.24 -10.07 5.98
CA SER A 41 6.15 -9.11 5.95
C SER A 41 5.29 -9.33 4.71
N PRO A 42 3.96 -9.14 4.81
CA PRO A 42 3.12 -9.10 3.62
C PRO A 42 3.61 -8.05 2.63
N ALA A 43 3.49 -8.35 1.34
CA ALA A 43 3.96 -7.47 0.29
C ALA A 43 3.40 -6.03 0.40
N TRP A 44 2.13 -5.88 0.81
CA TRP A 44 1.52 -4.57 0.97
C TRP A 44 2.16 -3.70 2.06
N VAL A 45 2.81 -4.30 3.05
CA VAL A 45 3.55 -3.56 4.08
C VAL A 45 4.83 -2.97 3.50
N SER A 46 5.63 -3.78 2.81
CA SER A 46 6.91 -3.34 2.26
C SER A 46 6.75 -2.44 1.03
N GLU A 47 5.83 -2.78 0.13
CA GLU A 47 5.56 -1.95 -1.04
C GLU A 47 4.83 -0.65 -0.67
N GLY A 48 3.93 -0.74 0.30
CA GLY A 48 3.18 0.42 0.78
C GLY A 48 4.07 1.51 1.36
N ILE A 49 5.04 1.13 2.23
CA ILE A 49 5.97 2.14 2.79
C ILE A 49 6.86 2.73 1.70
N ALA A 50 7.29 1.93 0.72
CA ALA A 50 8.11 2.44 -0.36
C ALA A 50 7.34 3.44 -1.25
N VAL A 51 6.06 3.17 -1.55
CA VAL A 51 5.21 4.12 -2.27
C VAL A 51 4.90 5.35 -1.43
N TYR A 52 4.72 5.19 -0.12
CA TYR A 52 4.48 6.32 0.78
C TYR A 52 5.67 7.28 0.80
N GLU A 53 6.88 6.76 0.97
CA GLU A 53 8.13 7.53 1.03
C GLU A 53 8.55 8.14 -0.32
N GLU A 54 8.21 7.50 -1.45
CA GLU A 54 8.46 8.08 -2.76
C GLU A 54 7.49 9.21 -3.12
N THR A 55 6.41 9.36 -2.32
CA THR A 55 5.34 10.30 -2.61
C THR A 55 5.54 11.61 -1.86
N ASP A 56 5.63 12.70 -2.59
CA ASP A 56 5.77 14.06 -2.06
C ASP A 56 4.53 14.88 -2.48
N ALA A 57 3.65 15.14 -1.53
CA ALA A 57 2.40 15.84 -1.78
C ALA A 57 2.64 17.32 -2.19
N ASP A 58 3.66 17.96 -1.63
CA ASP A 58 3.96 19.36 -1.92
C ASP A 58 4.50 19.53 -3.34
N LYS A 59 5.25 18.56 -3.83
CA LYS A 59 5.75 18.55 -5.21
C LYS A 59 4.82 17.88 -6.21
N GLN A 60 3.68 17.33 -5.75
CA GLN A 60 2.79 16.51 -6.57
C GLN A 60 3.54 15.38 -7.30
N PHE A 61 4.43 14.74 -6.58
CA PHE A 61 5.33 13.73 -7.10
C PHE A 61 5.05 12.38 -6.42
N GLY A 62 5.32 11.29 -7.14
CA GLY A 62 5.15 9.93 -6.63
C GLY A 62 3.81 9.30 -7.01
N ARG A 63 3.75 7.97 -6.87
CA ARG A 63 2.56 7.17 -7.25
C ARG A 63 1.33 7.53 -6.43
N GLY A 64 1.50 7.91 -5.17
CA GLY A 64 0.39 8.32 -4.30
C GLY A 64 -0.31 9.60 -4.74
N GLN A 65 0.33 10.44 -5.57
CA GLN A 65 -0.28 11.63 -6.18
C GLN A 65 -0.87 11.34 -7.58
N SER A 66 -0.85 10.08 -8.00
CA SER A 66 -1.34 9.70 -9.32
C SER A 66 -2.87 9.64 -9.37
N ALA A 67 -3.48 10.33 -10.31
CA ALA A 67 -4.90 10.21 -10.60
C ALA A 67 -5.32 8.77 -10.96
N PHE A 68 -4.38 7.95 -11.43
CA PHE A 68 -4.59 6.53 -11.70
C PHE A 68 -4.75 5.72 -10.40
N TYR A 69 -3.94 6.00 -9.37
CA TYR A 69 -4.10 5.39 -8.04
C TYR A 69 -5.44 5.75 -7.42
N ASP A 70 -5.83 7.01 -7.52
CA ASP A 70 -7.15 7.46 -7.07
C ASP A 70 -8.28 6.75 -7.83
N ALA A 71 -8.17 6.63 -9.15
CA ALA A 71 -9.18 5.94 -9.97
C ALA A 71 -9.29 4.45 -9.60
N MET A 72 -8.16 3.78 -9.38
CA MET A 72 -8.16 2.38 -8.93
C MET A 72 -8.82 2.23 -7.55
N MET A 73 -8.52 3.11 -6.61
CA MET A 73 -9.11 3.00 -5.26
C MET A 73 -10.59 3.37 -5.26
N ARG A 74 -11.04 4.29 -6.11
CA ARG A 74 -12.48 4.51 -6.33
C ARG A 74 -13.20 3.29 -6.89
N ALA A 75 -12.55 2.55 -7.79
CA ALA A 75 -13.11 1.29 -8.29
C ALA A 75 -13.20 0.22 -7.19
N GLU A 76 -12.19 0.14 -6.31
CA GLU A 76 -12.24 -0.73 -5.13
C GLU A 76 -13.34 -0.27 -4.14
N TYR A 77 -13.53 1.03 -3.94
CA TYR A 77 -14.63 1.58 -3.14
C TYR A 77 -16.01 1.12 -3.66
N GLN A 78 -16.24 1.23 -4.96
CA GLN A 78 -17.50 0.81 -5.57
C GLN A 78 -17.74 -0.70 -5.50
N LYS A 79 -16.68 -1.49 -5.54
CA LYS A 79 -16.73 -2.96 -5.50
C LYS A 79 -16.78 -3.51 -4.07
N GLY A 80 -16.39 -2.72 -3.10
CA GLY A 80 -16.12 -3.11 -1.72
C GLY A 80 -14.63 -3.38 -1.50
N PHE A 81 -14.09 -2.76 -0.44
CA PHE A 81 -12.67 -2.89 -0.10
C PHE A 81 -12.29 -4.31 0.33
N ARG A 82 -11.07 -4.68 0.03
CA ARG A 82 -10.51 -5.97 0.42
C ARG A 82 -10.32 -6.09 1.92
N SER A 83 -10.56 -7.28 2.45
CA SER A 83 -10.28 -7.58 3.85
C SER A 83 -8.78 -7.65 4.12
N PHE A 84 -8.41 -7.50 5.39
CA PHE A 84 -7.04 -7.67 5.86
C PHE A 84 -6.43 -9.01 5.43
N SER A 85 -7.19 -10.10 5.56
CA SER A 85 -6.73 -11.45 5.19
C SER A 85 -6.53 -11.60 3.69
N GLN A 86 -7.45 -11.08 2.87
CA GLN A 86 -7.31 -11.15 1.41
C GLN A 86 -6.00 -10.51 0.94
N LEU A 87 -5.66 -9.33 1.49
CA LEU A 87 -4.47 -8.63 1.07
C LEU A 87 -3.18 -9.22 1.67
N SER A 88 -3.23 -9.67 2.92
CA SER A 88 -2.06 -10.22 3.62
C SER A 88 -1.59 -11.56 3.09
N TYR A 89 -2.50 -12.37 2.54
CA TYR A 89 -2.17 -13.67 1.93
C TYR A 89 -2.06 -13.62 0.41
N GLN A 90 -2.37 -12.48 -0.20
CA GLN A 90 -2.18 -12.28 -1.62
C GLN A 90 -0.70 -12.01 -1.92
N GLY A 91 -0.14 -12.76 -2.87
CA GLY A 91 1.22 -12.50 -3.35
C GLY A 91 1.31 -11.17 -4.14
N TYR A 92 2.53 -10.77 -4.51
CA TYR A 92 2.80 -9.57 -5.31
C TYR A 92 2.00 -9.49 -6.60
N TRP A 93 1.72 -10.63 -7.20
CA TRP A 93 1.08 -10.80 -8.50
C TRP A 93 -0.36 -11.29 -8.34
N GLY A 94 -1.17 -10.53 -7.61
CA GLY A 94 -2.60 -10.82 -7.60
C GLY A 94 -3.15 -10.93 -9.03
N THR A 95 -3.93 -11.98 -9.28
CA THR A 95 -4.52 -12.24 -10.60
C THR A 95 -5.68 -11.32 -10.92
N ASP A 96 -6.21 -10.67 -9.92
CA ASP A 96 -7.37 -9.79 -10.04
C ASP A 96 -6.98 -8.39 -10.51
N TRP A 97 -7.88 -7.77 -11.22
CA TRP A 97 -7.79 -6.35 -11.56
C TRP A 97 -8.27 -5.48 -10.38
N PRO A 98 -7.60 -4.34 -10.09
CA PRO A 98 -6.36 -3.88 -10.69
C PRO A 98 -5.15 -4.66 -10.15
N SER A 99 -4.21 -4.98 -11.01
CA SER A 99 -2.92 -5.55 -10.58
C SER A 99 -2.14 -4.54 -9.75
N GLY A 100 -1.34 -5.01 -8.79
CA GLY A 100 -0.55 -4.11 -7.95
C GLY A 100 -1.29 -3.57 -6.72
N GLN A 101 -2.35 -4.25 -6.27
CA GLN A 101 -3.12 -3.85 -5.07
C GLN A 101 -2.25 -3.70 -3.82
N VAL A 102 -1.18 -4.45 -3.71
CA VAL A 102 -0.24 -4.35 -2.58
C VAL A 102 0.38 -2.96 -2.47
N TYR A 103 0.71 -2.34 -3.59
CA TYR A 103 1.21 -0.97 -3.65
C TYR A 103 0.11 0.03 -3.28
N LEU A 104 -1.06 -0.14 -3.88
CA LEU A 104 -2.21 0.74 -3.73
C LEU A 104 -2.72 0.76 -2.28
N TYR A 105 -3.11 -0.41 -1.76
CA TYR A 105 -3.62 -0.52 -0.40
C TYR A 105 -2.56 -0.18 0.65
N GLY A 106 -1.32 -0.57 0.38
CA GLY A 106 -0.21 -0.26 1.26
C GLY A 106 0.04 1.25 1.39
N TYR A 107 0.07 1.97 0.27
CA TYR A 107 0.20 3.43 0.26
C TYR A 107 -0.90 4.10 1.11
N TYR A 108 -2.16 3.80 0.80
CA TYR A 108 -3.28 4.39 1.52
C TYR A 108 -3.35 3.99 3.00
N PHE A 109 -2.81 2.82 3.35
CA PHE A 109 -2.72 2.42 4.75
C PHE A 109 -1.73 3.29 5.53
N TYR A 110 -0.56 3.60 4.96
CA TYR A 110 0.39 4.52 5.61
C TYR A 110 -0.13 5.96 5.62
N GLU A 111 -0.81 6.41 4.57
CA GLU A 111 -1.53 7.68 4.56
C GLU A 111 -2.55 7.76 5.71
N PHE A 112 -3.36 6.71 5.88
CA PHE A 112 -4.30 6.61 6.99
C PHE A 112 -3.61 6.67 8.35
N LEU A 113 -2.55 5.87 8.55
CA LEU A 113 -1.83 5.86 9.82
C LEU A 113 -1.25 7.24 10.15
N SER A 114 -0.63 7.89 9.17
CA SER A 114 -0.07 9.23 9.34
C SER A 114 -1.15 10.26 9.64
N ALA A 115 -2.25 10.24 8.90
CA ALA A 115 -3.36 11.18 9.07
C ALA A 115 -4.08 10.99 10.41
N GLN A 116 -4.27 9.75 10.85
CA GLN A 116 -5.08 9.43 12.04
C GLN A 116 -4.27 9.42 13.33
N TYR A 117 -3.03 8.96 13.29
CA TYR A 117 -2.21 8.72 14.47
C TYR A 117 -0.90 9.52 14.49
N GLY A 118 -0.57 10.17 13.39
CA GLY A 118 0.69 10.86 13.19
C GLY A 118 1.79 9.96 12.62
N GLU A 119 2.68 10.57 11.86
CA GLU A 119 3.77 9.91 11.14
C GLU A 119 4.71 9.12 12.08
N GLU A 120 5.00 9.67 13.26
CA GLU A 120 5.85 9.01 14.25
C GLU A 120 5.30 7.65 14.68
N LYS A 121 3.97 7.54 14.91
CA LYS A 121 3.32 6.26 15.25
C LYS A 121 3.26 5.30 14.06
N ALA A 122 3.09 5.81 12.85
CA ALA A 122 3.15 4.97 11.64
C ALA A 122 4.53 4.30 11.52
N PHE A 123 5.61 5.05 11.73
CA PHE A 123 6.98 4.50 11.73
C PHE A 123 7.28 3.66 12.97
N GLU A 124 6.70 3.98 14.14
CA GLU A 124 6.80 3.13 15.31
C GLU A 124 6.20 1.74 15.05
N TYR A 125 5.06 1.68 14.39
CA TYR A 125 4.45 0.42 13.99
C TYR A 125 5.38 -0.41 13.10
N LEU A 126 6.00 0.22 12.10
CA LEU A 126 6.98 -0.41 11.23
C LEU A 126 8.22 -0.90 12.00
N ARG A 127 8.77 -0.06 12.90
CA ARG A 127 9.91 -0.46 13.76
C ARG A 127 9.59 -1.62 14.68
N ASN A 128 8.36 -1.69 15.19
CA ASN A 128 7.91 -2.80 16.03
C ASN A 128 7.86 -4.14 15.27
N TRP A 129 7.60 -4.11 13.97
CA TRP A 129 7.74 -5.30 13.12
C TRP A 129 9.17 -5.83 13.11
N ASN A 130 10.15 -4.94 13.10
CA ASN A 130 11.57 -5.25 13.02
C ASN A 130 12.15 -5.85 14.31
N SER A 131 11.39 -5.84 15.39
CA SER A 131 11.82 -6.41 16.68
C SER A 131 11.46 -7.88 16.86
N ASN A 132 10.73 -8.48 15.93
CA ASN A 132 10.24 -9.85 16.04
C ASN A 132 11.28 -10.89 15.67
N ILE A 133 11.56 -11.81 16.60
CA ILE A 133 12.29 -13.06 16.30
C ILE A 133 11.35 -14.05 15.58
N ILE A 134 10.06 -14.02 15.93
CA ILE A 134 9.05 -14.90 15.33
C ILE A 134 8.25 -14.06 14.32
N PRO A 135 8.32 -14.37 13.01
CA PRO A 135 7.50 -13.70 12.00
C PRO A 135 6.00 -13.92 12.27
N TRP A 136 5.14 -13.15 11.58
CA TRP A 136 3.66 -13.24 11.62
C TRP A 136 2.95 -12.78 12.89
N ARG A 137 3.58 -11.97 13.75
CA ARG A 137 2.93 -11.36 14.92
C ARG A 137 2.23 -10.02 14.63
N MET A 138 1.57 -9.88 13.47
CA MET A 138 0.89 -8.63 13.05
C MET A 138 -0.10 -8.12 14.11
N GLN A 139 -0.91 -9.01 14.64
CA GLN A 139 -1.96 -8.67 15.60
C GLN A 139 -1.41 -8.05 16.90
N SER A 140 -0.31 -8.61 17.41
CA SER A 140 0.29 -8.12 18.66
C SER A 140 0.97 -6.75 18.50
N ARG A 141 1.43 -6.42 17.29
CA ARG A 141 2.12 -5.15 17.00
C ARG A 141 1.16 -3.99 16.84
N ALA A 142 0.05 -4.21 16.14
CA ALA A 142 -1.02 -3.23 16.09
C ALA A 142 -1.51 -2.88 17.51
N TYR A 143 -1.67 -3.89 18.37
CA TYR A 143 -2.09 -3.68 19.74
C TYR A 143 -1.09 -2.86 20.57
N GLN A 144 0.21 -3.11 20.42
CA GLN A 144 1.25 -2.39 21.16
C GLN A 144 1.32 -0.90 20.80
N VAL A 145 1.12 -0.57 19.53
CA VAL A 145 1.25 0.82 19.06
C VAL A 145 -0.08 1.59 19.14
N PHE A 146 -1.18 0.93 18.77
CA PHE A 146 -2.48 1.59 18.61
C PHE A 146 -3.53 1.16 19.64
N GLY A 147 -3.25 0.15 20.48
CA GLY A 147 -4.23 -0.43 21.39
C GLY A 147 -5.32 -1.26 20.71
N LEU A 148 -5.15 -1.58 19.43
CA LEU A 148 -6.10 -2.29 18.57
C LEU A 148 -5.47 -3.56 18.00
N ASN A 149 -6.25 -4.61 17.76
CA ASN A 149 -5.78 -5.71 16.94
C ASN A 149 -5.72 -5.30 15.45
N ALA A 150 -5.00 -6.05 14.65
CA ALA A 150 -4.79 -5.72 13.23
C ALA A 150 -6.10 -5.65 12.43
N GLU A 151 -7.08 -6.49 12.75
CA GLU A 151 -8.39 -6.49 12.10
C GLU A 151 -9.18 -5.22 12.43
N ALA A 152 -9.21 -4.80 13.70
CA ALA A 152 -9.86 -3.57 14.11
C ALA A 152 -9.18 -2.33 13.51
N LEU A 153 -7.85 -2.33 13.42
CA LEU A 153 -7.11 -1.27 12.75
C LEU A 153 -7.45 -1.23 11.24
N TRP A 154 -7.58 -2.40 10.61
CA TRP A 154 -7.99 -2.50 9.21
C TRP A 154 -9.42 -1.99 8.97
N GLN A 155 -10.34 -2.27 9.87
CA GLN A 155 -11.70 -1.72 9.80
C GLN A 155 -11.71 -0.19 9.91
N GLN A 156 -10.88 0.40 10.76
CA GLN A 156 -10.72 1.86 10.81
C GLN A 156 -10.12 2.42 9.52
N TYR A 157 -9.16 1.72 8.95
CA TYR A 157 -8.60 2.06 7.65
C TYR A 157 -9.66 2.03 6.54
N GLN A 158 -10.49 0.98 6.49
CA GLN A 158 -11.59 0.91 5.52
C GLN A 158 -12.59 2.04 5.70
N ALA A 159 -12.98 2.36 6.94
CA ALA A 159 -13.87 3.49 7.21
C ALA A 159 -13.25 4.84 6.81
N TYR A 160 -11.93 5.00 6.98
CA TYR A 160 -11.21 6.19 6.49
C TYR A 160 -11.29 6.30 4.96
N LEU A 161 -11.05 5.20 4.24
CA LEU A 161 -11.16 5.16 2.79
C LEU A 161 -12.59 5.41 2.30
N GLU A 162 -13.59 4.81 2.95
CA GLU A 162 -15.01 5.04 2.64
C GLU A 162 -15.34 6.53 2.70
N ASN A 163 -15.01 7.19 3.81
CA ASN A 163 -15.25 8.61 3.97
C ASN A 163 -14.50 9.46 2.92
N LYS A 164 -13.22 9.14 2.66
CA LYS A 164 -12.39 9.85 1.66
C LYS A 164 -13.02 9.75 0.26
N PHE A 165 -13.35 8.55 -0.18
CA PHE A 165 -13.83 8.32 -1.54
C PHE A 165 -15.29 8.64 -1.73
N GLU A 166 -16.13 8.52 -0.72
CA GLU A 166 -17.50 9.04 -0.73
C GLU A 166 -17.51 10.56 -0.97
N GLN A 167 -16.71 11.30 -0.23
CA GLN A 167 -16.58 12.76 -0.42
C GLN A 167 -16.02 13.11 -1.79
N GLN A 168 -15.07 12.33 -2.30
CA GLN A 168 -14.49 12.55 -3.61
C GLN A 168 -15.51 12.27 -4.72
N MET A 169 -16.23 11.16 -4.63
CA MET A 169 -17.25 10.78 -5.60
C MET A 169 -18.42 11.78 -5.64
N ALA A 170 -18.82 12.32 -4.48
CA ALA A 170 -19.87 13.34 -4.40
C ALA A 170 -19.52 14.65 -5.14
N ARG A 171 -18.24 14.90 -5.37
CA ARG A 171 -17.74 16.11 -6.08
C ARG A 171 -17.49 15.87 -7.57
N LEU A 172 -17.44 14.61 -8.00
CA LEU A 172 -17.23 14.30 -9.41
C LEU A 172 -18.52 14.52 -10.20
N PRO A 173 -18.40 15.08 -11.41
CA PRO A 173 -19.57 15.20 -12.27
C PRO A 173 -20.05 13.81 -12.69
N VAL A 174 -21.37 13.64 -12.75
CA VAL A 174 -21.94 12.47 -13.42
C VAL A 174 -21.80 12.70 -14.92
N VAL A 175 -21.01 11.85 -15.56
CA VAL A 175 -20.78 11.90 -17.01
C VAL A 175 -21.43 10.67 -17.63
N ASP A 176 -22.34 10.88 -18.56
CA ASP A 176 -22.84 9.80 -19.41
C ASP A 176 -21.70 9.40 -20.36
N TYR A 177 -21.42 8.10 -20.41
CA TYR A 177 -20.43 7.55 -21.32
C TYR A 177 -21.00 6.33 -22.06
N GLU A 178 -20.56 6.18 -23.28
CA GLU A 178 -20.80 4.98 -24.07
C GLU A 178 -19.55 4.09 -24.00
N SER A 179 -19.75 2.82 -23.70
CA SER A 179 -18.64 1.86 -23.73
C SER A 179 -18.27 1.56 -25.17
N VAL A 180 -17.08 1.93 -25.57
CA VAL A 180 -16.61 1.75 -26.95
C VAL A 180 -15.88 0.41 -27.12
N VAL A 181 -15.34 -0.14 -26.04
CA VAL A 181 -14.63 -1.42 -26.02
C VAL A 181 -15.22 -2.30 -24.92
N GLU A 182 -15.72 -3.46 -25.32
CA GLU A 182 -16.17 -4.51 -24.40
C GLU A 182 -15.12 -5.61 -24.36
N GLY A 183 -14.64 -5.92 -23.17
CA GLY A 183 -13.65 -6.98 -22.92
C GLY A 183 -12.21 -6.48 -22.85
N GLY A 184 -11.29 -7.44 -22.63
CA GLY A 184 -9.89 -7.14 -22.33
C GLY A 184 -9.62 -6.93 -20.84
N ARG A 185 -8.37 -7.11 -20.44
CA ARG A 185 -7.93 -6.90 -19.04
C ARG A 185 -7.62 -5.45 -18.73
N VAL A 186 -7.03 -4.78 -19.70
CA VAL A 186 -6.67 -3.36 -19.65
C VAL A 186 -6.79 -2.82 -21.07
N ASN A 187 -7.55 -1.74 -21.22
CA ASN A 187 -7.63 -0.96 -22.44
C ASN A 187 -7.06 0.42 -22.10
N ALA A 188 -5.91 0.75 -22.65
CA ALA A 188 -5.22 1.98 -22.33
C ALA A 188 -4.63 2.62 -23.59
N ASN A 189 -4.45 3.94 -23.53
CA ASN A 189 -3.85 4.73 -24.59
C ASN A 189 -4.55 4.58 -25.95
N PRO A 190 -5.87 4.84 -26.06
CA PRO A 190 -6.57 4.76 -27.31
C PRO A 190 -6.01 5.78 -28.31
N VAL A 191 -5.79 5.33 -29.52
CA VAL A 191 -5.26 6.18 -30.62
C VAL A 191 -6.31 6.26 -31.71
N TRP A 192 -6.74 7.48 -32.06
CA TRP A 192 -7.61 7.72 -33.20
C TRP A 192 -6.85 7.61 -34.50
N MET A 193 -7.38 6.82 -35.40
CA MET A 193 -6.87 6.69 -36.75
C MET A 193 -7.55 7.70 -37.69
N ALA A 194 -6.88 8.03 -38.79
CA ALA A 194 -7.43 8.97 -39.77
C ALA A 194 -8.74 8.52 -40.44
N ASP A 195 -9.06 7.23 -40.38
CA ASP A 195 -10.29 6.63 -40.90
C ASP A 195 -11.45 6.61 -39.89
N GLY A 196 -11.29 7.26 -38.72
CA GLY A 196 -12.29 7.35 -37.67
C GLY A 196 -12.38 6.13 -36.74
N ARG A 197 -11.52 5.12 -36.92
CA ARG A 197 -11.38 4.01 -35.96
C ARG A 197 -10.42 4.40 -34.84
N PHE A 198 -10.48 3.70 -33.76
CA PHE A 198 -9.46 3.80 -32.70
C PHE A 198 -8.98 2.40 -32.29
N TYR A 199 -7.76 2.39 -31.76
CA TYR A 199 -7.10 1.19 -31.27
C TYR A 199 -6.63 1.42 -29.84
#